data_b0531e4fb19259f9fdd6134db987e143
#
_entry.id   b0531e4fb19259f9fdd6134db987e143
#
_cell.length_a   1.000
_cell.length_b   1.000
_cell.length_c   1.000
_cell.angle_alpha   90.00
_cell.angle_beta   90.00
_cell.angle_gamma   90.00
#
_symmetry.space_group_name_H-M   'P 1'
#
loop_
_entity.id
_entity.type
_entity.pdbx_description
1 polymer ?
#
loop_
_entity_poly.entity_id
_entity_poly.type
_entity_poly.pdbx_seq_one_letter_code
_entity_poly.pdbx_strand_id
1 'polypeptide(L)'
;MGDRGYLVLPDMLTSQQKIGVLTTKRKDEEIRHYLDINEIGFDLLKKQAGQQVTAILDWDLRYHQMRIHSAVHLIHCILEQVTGHSIPYPVRSPLNDESGENHYQLLDYIDKDILEKATTELNEFCSSGHEIQTVNVPEQGNNFRIWKCGRWSIPCGGTHVKDTKEIGMIFSTLKIKKNMTRIALRLSDNSG
;
A
#
# COMPACT_ATOMS: atom_id res chain seq x y z
N MET A 1 -4.15 -3.63 3.64
CA MET A 1 -3.53 -3.74 4.97
C MET A 1 -3.90 -2.49 5.75
N GLY A 2 -4.10 -2.58 7.06
CA GLY A 2 -4.48 -1.41 7.87
C GLY A 2 -3.27 -0.83 8.59
N ASP A 3 -3.39 0.43 9.00
CA ASP A 3 -2.35 1.11 9.76
C ASP A 3 -2.04 0.42 11.08
N ARG A 4 -0.78 0.52 11.49
CA ARG A 4 -0.24 0.14 12.79
C ARG A 4 0.31 1.37 13.51
N GLY A 5 0.55 1.23 14.79
CA GLY A 5 1.11 2.29 15.62
C GLY A 5 0.74 2.11 17.08
N TYR A 6 0.50 3.23 17.76
CA TYR A 6 0.24 3.22 19.18
C TYR A 6 -0.87 4.21 19.55
N LEU A 7 -1.62 3.88 20.60
CA LEU A 7 -2.52 4.82 21.28
C LEU A 7 -1.90 5.24 22.61
N VAL A 8 -1.97 6.53 22.90
CA VAL A 8 -1.51 7.12 24.16
C VAL A 8 -2.71 7.79 24.82
N LEU A 9 -3.08 7.34 26.00
CA LEU A 9 -4.14 7.93 26.82
C LEU A 9 -3.58 9.10 27.63
N PRO A 10 -4.41 10.09 28.01
CA PRO A 10 -3.97 11.26 28.78
C PRO A 10 -3.23 10.90 30.07
N ASP A 11 -3.75 9.92 30.81
CA ASP A 11 -3.18 9.48 32.09
C ASP A 11 -1.88 8.65 31.92
N MET A 12 -1.54 8.25 30.68
CA MET A 12 -0.34 7.49 30.35
C MET A 12 0.82 8.36 29.86
N LEU A 13 0.63 9.66 29.70
CA LEU A 13 1.68 10.57 29.23
C LEU A 13 2.91 10.59 30.14
N THR A 14 2.72 10.33 31.44
CA THR A 14 3.79 10.26 32.44
C THR A 14 4.44 8.87 32.58
N SER A 15 3.76 7.80 32.14
CA SER A 15 4.16 6.41 32.39
C SER A 15 4.83 5.72 31.18
N GLN A 16 5.00 6.40 30.04
CA GLN A 16 5.49 5.83 28.77
C GLN A 16 4.70 4.59 28.27
N GLN A 17 3.54 4.29 28.86
CA GLN A 17 2.73 3.18 28.43
C GLN A 17 2.01 3.53 27.13
N LYS A 18 2.23 2.70 26.12
CA LYS A 18 1.60 2.80 24.80
C LYS A 18 0.79 1.53 24.56
N ILE A 19 -0.40 1.68 23.99
CA ILE A 19 -1.22 0.55 23.56
C ILE A 19 -0.92 0.30 22.08
N GLY A 20 -0.38 -0.87 21.75
CA GLY A 20 -0.10 -1.24 20.38
C GLY A 20 -1.37 -1.36 19.53
N VAL A 21 -1.33 -0.81 18.32
CA VAL A 21 -2.36 -1.02 17.29
C VAL A 21 -1.81 -2.01 16.27
N LEU A 22 -2.32 -3.23 16.31
CA LEU A 22 -1.88 -4.32 15.42
C LEU A 22 -2.33 -4.10 13.97
N THR A 23 -3.50 -3.54 13.79
CA THR A 23 -4.05 -3.18 12.48
C THR A 23 -5.27 -2.30 12.64
N THR A 24 -5.55 -1.51 11.61
CA THR A 24 -6.75 -0.69 11.51
C THR A 24 -7.57 -1.16 10.30
N LYS A 25 -8.87 -1.32 10.47
CA LYS A 25 -9.79 -1.71 9.39
C LYS A 25 -10.98 -0.76 9.36
N ARG A 26 -11.43 -0.44 8.15
CA ARG A 26 -12.70 0.21 7.94
C ARG A 26 -13.78 -0.86 7.77
N LYS A 27 -14.87 -0.73 8.54
CA LYS A 27 -16.08 -1.52 8.35
C LYS A 27 -17.24 -0.52 8.29
N ASP A 28 -17.89 -0.47 7.14
CA ASP A 28 -18.91 0.53 6.83
C ASP A 28 -18.35 1.95 7.00
N GLU A 29 -18.91 2.77 7.87
CA GLU A 29 -18.41 4.12 8.18
C GLU A 29 -17.51 4.17 9.42
N GLU A 30 -17.31 3.04 10.10
CA GLU A 30 -16.49 2.95 11.30
C GLU A 30 -15.04 2.59 10.98
N ILE A 31 -14.11 3.23 11.69
CA ILE A 31 -12.71 2.84 11.72
C ILE A 31 -12.48 2.05 13.00
N ARG A 32 -12.05 0.78 12.85
CA ARG A 32 -11.79 -0.14 13.95
C ARG A 32 -10.31 -0.38 14.11
N HIS A 33 -9.81 -0.09 15.32
CA HIS A 33 -8.43 -0.39 15.72
C HIS A 33 -8.40 -1.71 16.47
N TYR A 34 -7.55 -2.63 16.04
CA TYR A 34 -7.31 -3.91 16.73
C TYR A 34 -6.08 -3.73 17.60
N LEU A 35 -6.27 -3.83 18.91
CA LEU A 35 -5.27 -3.48 19.91
C LEU A 35 -4.51 -4.70 20.43
N ASP A 36 -3.24 -4.50 20.74
CA ASP A 36 -2.41 -5.47 21.45
C ASP A 36 -2.53 -5.21 22.96
N ILE A 37 -3.59 -5.73 23.57
CA ILE A 37 -3.87 -5.60 25.00
C ILE A 37 -4.37 -6.90 25.60
N ASN A 38 -4.04 -7.12 26.86
CA ASN A 38 -4.63 -8.17 27.68
C ASN A 38 -5.96 -7.71 28.34
N GLU A 39 -6.61 -8.59 29.11
CA GLU A 39 -7.87 -8.30 29.79
C GLU A 39 -7.78 -7.09 30.74
N ILE A 40 -6.67 -6.96 31.48
CA ILE A 40 -6.45 -5.83 32.41
C ILE A 40 -6.35 -4.51 31.62
N GLY A 41 -5.60 -4.51 30.52
CA GLY A 41 -5.50 -3.35 29.62
C GLY A 41 -6.84 -2.97 29.01
N PHE A 42 -7.67 -3.96 28.66
CA PHE A 42 -9.00 -3.71 28.13
C PHE A 42 -9.94 -3.07 29.15
N ASP A 43 -9.91 -3.49 30.40
CA ASP A 43 -10.72 -2.89 31.47
C ASP A 43 -10.28 -1.46 31.81
N LEU A 44 -8.98 -1.20 31.75
CA LEU A 44 -8.44 0.16 31.87
C LEU A 44 -8.92 1.05 30.73
N LEU A 45 -8.88 0.53 29.49
CA LEU A 45 -9.31 1.28 28.31
C LEU A 45 -10.82 1.59 28.35
N LYS A 46 -11.65 0.65 28.83
CA LYS A 46 -13.08 0.89 29.02
C LYS A 46 -13.37 2.06 29.96
N LYS A 47 -12.59 2.22 31.03
CA LYS A 47 -12.74 3.34 31.97
C LYS A 47 -12.42 4.69 31.36
N GLN A 48 -11.67 4.68 30.27
CA GLN A 48 -11.28 5.89 29.52
C GLN A 48 -12.23 6.18 28.34
N ALA A 49 -13.33 5.44 28.21
CA ALA A 49 -14.30 5.67 27.15
C ALA A 49 -14.82 7.13 27.18
N GLY A 50 -14.83 7.78 26.03
CA GLY A 50 -15.20 9.20 25.90
C GLY A 50 -14.05 10.18 26.13
N GLN A 51 -12.88 9.72 26.54
CA GLN A 51 -11.67 10.54 26.65
C GLN A 51 -10.98 10.74 25.29
N GLN A 52 -10.27 11.84 25.18
CA GLN A 52 -9.43 12.10 24.01
C GLN A 52 -8.19 11.19 24.03
N VAL A 53 -7.82 10.63 22.89
CA VAL A 53 -6.66 9.75 22.73
C VAL A 53 -5.74 10.30 21.66
N THR A 54 -4.43 10.17 21.85
CA THR A 54 -3.43 10.47 20.83
C THR A 54 -3.08 9.18 20.10
N ALA A 55 -3.31 9.14 18.78
CA ALA A 55 -2.87 8.05 17.93
C ALA A 55 -1.53 8.40 17.26
N ILE A 56 -0.54 7.55 17.42
CA ILE A 56 0.78 7.66 16.82
C ILE A 56 0.90 6.59 15.74
N LEU A 57 1.03 7.02 14.50
CA LEU A 57 1.17 6.12 13.36
C LEU A 57 2.61 5.58 13.29
N ASP A 58 2.77 4.29 12.97
CA ASP A 58 4.04 3.73 12.50
C ASP A 58 4.30 4.25 11.10
N TRP A 59 5.00 5.38 11.05
CA TRP A 59 5.23 6.10 9.81
C TRP A 59 6.15 5.35 8.85
N ASP A 60 7.18 4.69 9.37
CA ASP A 60 8.15 3.98 8.53
C ASP A 60 7.47 2.84 7.77
N LEU A 61 6.66 2.04 8.48
CA LEU A 61 5.85 0.99 7.87
C LEU A 61 4.83 1.57 6.88
N ARG A 62 4.13 2.65 7.28
CA ARG A 62 3.15 3.31 6.40
C ARG A 62 3.79 3.83 5.14
N TYR A 63 4.92 4.52 5.25
CA TYR A 63 5.64 5.07 4.11
C TYR A 63 6.18 3.98 3.19
N HIS A 64 6.73 2.91 3.75
CA HIS A 64 7.14 1.73 2.98
C HIS A 64 5.98 1.13 2.18
N GLN A 65 4.81 0.98 2.80
CA GLN A 65 3.60 0.50 2.12
C GLN A 65 3.10 1.45 1.02
N MET A 66 3.22 2.77 1.20
CA MET A 66 2.88 3.76 0.18
C MET A 66 3.81 3.64 -1.05
N ARG A 67 5.10 3.42 -0.82
CA ARG A 67 6.10 3.20 -1.88
C ARG A 67 5.75 1.95 -2.70
N ILE A 68 5.56 0.80 -2.03
CA ILE A 68 5.20 -0.47 -2.67
C ILE A 68 3.85 -0.34 -3.40
N HIS A 69 2.85 0.29 -2.80
CA HIS A 69 1.54 0.46 -3.41
C HIS A 69 1.61 1.26 -4.71
N SER A 70 2.40 2.32 -4.72
CA SER A 70 2.64 3.10 -5.95
C SER A 70 3.36 2.27 -7.01
N ALA A 71 4.35 1.46 -6.63
CA ALA A 71 5.06 0.56 -7.53
C ALA A 71 4.13 -0.50 -8.16
N VAL A 72 3.18 -1.03 -7.39
CA VAL A 72 2.18 -2.03 -7.84
C VAL A 72 1.26 -1.45 -8.92
N HIS A 73 0.90 -0.17 -8.84
CA HIS A 73 0.16 0.49 -9.92
C HIS A 73 1.03 0.71 -11.16
N LEU A 74 2.24 1.22 -10.95
CA LEU A 74 3.15 1.53 -12.06
C LEU A 74 3.55 0.30 -12.86
N ILE A 75 3.87 -0.84 -12.21
CA ILE A 75 4.23 -2.05 -12.94
C ILE A 75 3.09 -2.55 -13.83
N HIS A 76 1.84 -2.43 -13.39
CA HIS A 76 0.67 -2.76 -14.21
C HIS A 76 0.63 -1.91 -15.49
N CYS A 77 0.77 -0.59 -15.34
CA CYS A 77 0.76 0.34 -16.47
C CYS A 77 1.95 0.14 -17.42
N ILE A 78 3.12 -0.14 -16.87
CA ILE A 78 4.34 -0.34 -17.68
C ILE A 78 4.29 -1.67 -18.41
N LEU A 79 3.72 -2.72 -17.82
CA LEU A 79 3.50 -3.98 -18.52
C LEU A 79 2.59 -3.79 -19.73
N GLU A 80 1.52 -3.01 -19.64
CA GLU A 80 0.70 -2.66 -20.83
C GLU A 80 1.53 -1.95 -21.91
N GLN A 81 2.42 -1.06 -21.49
CA GLN A 81 3.32 -0.35 -22.42
C GLN A 81 4.31 -1.29 -23.08
N VAL A 82 4.98 -2.16 -22.33
CA VAL A 82 6.00 -3.09 -22.82
C VAL A 82 5.42 -4.15 -23.75
N THR A 83 4.23 -4.66 -23.42
CA THR A 83 3.56 -5.70 -24.22
C THR A 83 2.79 -5.13 -25.41
N GLY A 84 2.43 -3.85 -25.37
CA GLY A 84 1.52 -3.23 -26.35
C GLY A 84 0.07 -3.73 -26.25
N HIS A 85 -0.27 -4.48 -25.20
CA HIS A 85 -1.58 -5.02 -24.96
C HIS A 85 -2.22 -4.42 -23.72
N SER A 86 -3.54 -4.22 -23.75
CA SER A 86 -4.28 -3.90 -22.52
C SER A 86 -4.30 -5.14 -21.63
N ILE A 87 -3.93 -4.96 -20.38
CA ILE A 87 -3.89 -6.00 -19.36
C ILE A 87 -5.09 -5.82 -18.43
N PRO A 88 -5.92 -6.86 -18.24
CA PRO A 88 -7.01 -6.78 -17.26
C PRO A 88 -6.49 -6.38 -15.87
N TYR A 89 -7.27 -5.59 -15.14
CA TYR A 89 -6.91 -5.27 -13.77
C TYR A 89 -6.68 -6.54 -12.94
N PRO A 90 -5.73 -6.51 -12.01
CA PRO A 90 -5.50 -7.65 -11.13
C PRO A 90 -6.76 -7.98 -10.33
N VAL A 91 -7.07 -9.25 -10.18
CA VAL A 91 -8.20 -9.72 -9.37
C VAL A 91 -8.02 -9.38 -7.89
N ARG A 92 -6.77 -9.16 -7.48
CA ARG A 92 -6.40 -8.63 -6.17
C ARG A 92 -4.96 -8.13 -6.17
N SER A 93 -4.67 -7.18 -5.30
CA SER A 93 -3.34 -6.62 -5.13
C SER A 93 -2.99 -6.55 -3.64
N PRO A 94 -2.64 -7.69 -3.00
CA PRO A 94 -2.28 -7.71 -1.60
C PRO A 94 -0.95 -7.00 -1.37
N LEU A 95 -0.88 -6.28 -0.25
CA LEU A 95 0.35 -5.70 0.30
C LEU A 95 0.65 -6.38 1.63
N ASN A 96 1.92 -6.61 1.91
CA ASN A 96 2.44 -7.00 3.22
C ASN A 96 3.58 -6.06 3.64
N ASP A 97 4.27 -6.39 4.73
CA ASP A 97 5.31 -5.51 5.28
C ASP A 97 6.56 -5.40 4.38
N GLU A 98 6.77 -6.37 3.48
CA GLU A 98 7.98 -6.47 2.66
C GLU A 98 7.71 -6.33 1.16
N SER A 99 6.49 -6.61 0.71
CA SER A 99 6.18 -6.73 -0.71
C SER A 99 4.75 -6.32 -1.06
N GLY A 100 4.56 -6.00 -2.33
CA GLY A 100 3.25 -5.87 -2.95
C GLY A 100 3.13 -6.84 -4.13
N GLU A 101 1.95 -7.37 -4.36
CA GLU A 101 1.72 -8.32 -5.45
C GLU A 101 0.54 -7.89 -6.30
N ASN A 102 0.62 -8.13 -7.61
CA ASN A 102 -0.52 -8.15 -8.51
C ASN A 102 -0.84 -9.60 -8.89
N HIS A 103 -2.07 -10.02 -8.61
CA HIS A 103 -2.58 -11.33 -9.01
C HIS A 103 -3.55 -11.16 -10.17
N TYR A 104 -3.18 -11.66 -11.32
CA TYR A 104 -3.99 -11.64 -12.52
C TYR A 104 -4.60 -13.02 -12.77
N GLN A 105 -5.69 -13.08 -13.54
CA GLN A 105 -6.00 -14.30 -14.30
C GLN A 105 -4.81 -14.63 -15.20
N LEU A 106 -4.71 -15.87 -15.68
CA LEU A 106 -3.55 -16.28 -16.47
C LEU A 106 -3.26 -15.29 -17.60
N LEU A 107 -2.04 -14.77 -17.59
CA LEU A 107 -1.44 -13.96 -18.64
C LEU A 107 -0.28 -14.78 -19.22
N ASP A 108 -0.58 -15.64 -20.18
CA ASP A 108 0.34 -16.59 -20.77
C ASP A 108 1.41 -15.95 -21.68
N TYR A 109 1.17 -14.70 -22.07
CA TYR A 109 2.10 -13.88 -22.84
C TYR A 109 3.09 -13.08 -21.98
N ILE A 110 3.02 -13.15 -20.65
CA ILE A 110 4.01 -12.52 -19.77
C ILE A 110 4.98 -13.60 -19.26
N ASP A 111 6.19 -13.54 -19.75
CA ASP A 111 7.31 -14.36 -19.32
C ASP A 111 8.31 -13.57 -18.46
N LYS A 112 9.45 -14.19 -18.15
CA LYS A 112 10.51 -13.56 -17.35
C LYS A 112 11.16 -12.39 -18.06
N ASP A 113 11.37 -12.50 -19.38
CA ASP A 113 12.08 -11.49 -20.16
C ASP A 113 11.22 -10.22 -20.28
N ILE A 114 9.92 -10.39 -20.50
CA ILE A 114 8.95 -9.27 -20.48
C ILE A 114 8.90 -8.60 -19.11
N LEU A 115 8.87 -9.40 -18.03
CA LEU A 115 8.87 -8.83 -16.68
C LEU A 115 10.18 -8.10 -16.36
N GLU A 116 11.32 -8.65 -16.75
CA GLU A 116 12.64 -8.01 -16.58
C GLU A 116 12.70 -6.68 -17.32
N LYS A 117 12.27 -6.64 -18.57
CA LYS A 117 12.16 -5.40 -19.35
C LYS A 117 11.23 -4.40 -18.66
N ALA A 118 10.05 -4.82 -18.23
CA ALA A 118 9.10 -3.96 -17.54
C ALA A 118 9.66 -3.43 -16.21
N THR A 119 10.43 -4.25 -15.49
CA THR A 119 11.07 -3.83 -14.23
C THR A 119 12.18 -2.81 -14.47
N THR A 120 12.95 -2.97 -15.53
CA THR A 120 13.96 -1.99 -15.95
C THR A 120 13.31 -0.66 -16.30
N GLU A 121 12.29 -0.66 -17.16
CA GLU A 121 11.55 0.57 -17.52
C GLU A 121 10.88 1.21 -16.29
N LEU A 122 10.36 0.40 -15.35
CA LEU A 122 9.79 0.89 -14.09
C LEU A 122 10.83 1.64 -13.24
N ASN A 123 12.03 1.07 -13.09
CA ASN A 123 13.10 1.70 -12.32
C ASN A 123 13.60 2.99 -13.00
N GLU A 124 13.74 3.02 -14.32
CA GLU A 124 14.06 4.21 -15.07
C GLU A 124 12.99 5.29 -14.93
N PHE A 125 11.72 4.92 -15.05
CA PHE A 125 10.60 5.84 -14.86
C PHE A 125 10.58 6.40 -13.42
N CYS A 126 10.78 5.56 -12.41
CA CYS A 126 10.84 6.01 -11.03
C CYS A 126 12.00 6.96 -10.77
N SER A 127 13.18 6.67 -11.31
CA SER A 127 14.37 7.52 -11.13
C SER A 127 14.25 8.89 -11.81
N SER A 128 13.49 8.98 -12.90
CA SER A 128 13.26 10.23 -13.63
C SER A 128 12.41 11.23 -12.83
N GLY A 129 11.58 10.78 -11.93
CA GLY A 129 10.71 11.61 -11.08
C GLY A 129 9.46 12.08 -11.81
N HIS A 130 8.32 11.58 -11.35
CA HIS A 130 7.00 11.95 -11.87
C HIS A 130 6.05 12.14 -10.72
N GLU A 131 5.27 13.22 -10.78
CA GLU A 131 4.26 13.52 -9.77
C GLU A 131 3.20 12.43 -9.72
N ILE A 132 2.84 12.01 -8.51
CA ILE A 132 1.73 11.13 -8.21
C ILE A 132 0.65 11.92 -7.49
N GLN A 133 -0.54 11.94 -8.04
CA GLN A 133 -1.69 12.62 -7.49
C GLN A 133 -2.78 11.62 -7.10
N THR A 134 -3.50 11.93 -6.03
CA THR A 134 -4.75 11.25 -5.67
C THR A 134 -5.87 12.26 -5.69
N VAL A 135 -6.81 12.11 -6.62
CA VAL A 135 -7.88 13.04 -6.88
C VAL A 135 -9.20 12.46 -6.36
N ASN A 136 -9.92 13.22 -5.54
CA ASN A 136 -11.28 12.85 -5.15
C ASN A 136 -12.23 13.10 -6.31
N VAL A 137 -13.18 12.19 -6.51
CA VAL A 137 -14.24 12.28 -7.53
C VAL A 137 -15.60 12.14 -6.84
N PRO A 138 -16.11 13.22 -6.22
CA PRO A 138 -17.32 13.16 -5.38
C PRO A 138 -18.56 12.68 -6.14
N GLU A 139 -18.62 12.88 -7.45
CA GLU A 139 -19.73 12.47 -8.31
C GLU A 139 -19.86 10.95 -8.40
N GLN A 140 -18.80 10.22 -8.09
CA GLN A 140 -18.78 8.73 -8.06
C GLN A 140 -18.90 8.15 -6.64
N GLY A 141 -19.04 9.02 -5.62
CA GLY A 141 -19.21 8.65 -4.21
C GLY A 141 -18.25 9.40 -3.27
N ASN A 142 -18.69 9.58 -2.03
CA ASN A 142 -17.99 10.42 -1.04
C ASN A 142 -16.52 10.04 -0.76
N ASN A 143 -16.08 8.85 -1.15
CA ASN A 143 -14.72 8.36 -0.90
C ASN A 143 -14.07 7.79 -2.17
N PHE A 144 -14.65 8.04 -3.35
CA PHE A 144 -14.08 7.56 -4.59
C PHE A 144 -12.87 8.42 -4.99
N ARG A 145 -11.73 7.79 -5.19
CA ARG A 145 -10.49 8.46 -5.55
C ARG A 145 -9.86 7.82 -6.78
N ILE A 146 -9.16 8.64 -7.55
CA ILE A 146 -8.37 8.22 -8.70
C ILE A 146 -6.91 8.56 -8.41
N TRP A 147 -6.06 7.55 -8.48
CA TRP A 147 -4.62 7.70 -8.56
C TRP A 147 -4.23 8.10 -9.98
N LYS A 148 -3.31 9.06 -10.11
CA LYS A 148 -2.80 9.55 -11.40
C LYS A 148 -1.29 9.67 -11.34
N CYS A 149 -0.62 9.25 -12.43
CA CYS A 149 0.80 9.46 -12.65
C CYS A 149 1.07 9.60 -14.15
N GLY A 150 1.54 10.77 -14.58
CA GLY A 150 1.70 11.08 -15.99
C GLY A 150 0.38 10.87 -16.78
N ARG A 151 0.40 9.96 -17.74
CA ARG A 151 -0.78 9.63 -18.57
C ARG A 151 -1.71 8.57 -17.97
N TRP A 152 -1.28 7.92 -16.90
CA TRP A 152 -2.03 6.82 -16.30
C TRP A 152 -2.99 7.29 -15.21
N SER A 153 -4.12 6.61 -15.11
CA SER A 153 -5.10 6.83 -14.06
C SER A 153 -5.76 5.53 -13.65
N ILE A 154 -5.84 5.26 -12.35
CA ILE A 154 -6.39 4.03 -11.78
C ILE A 154 -7.31 4.38 -10.61
N PRO A 155 -8.56 3.87 -10.54
CA PRO A 155 -9.39 3.99 -9.35
C PRO A 155 -8.68 3.36 -8.15
N CYS A 156 -8.36 4.16 -7.12
CA CYS A 156 -7.69 3.66 -5.93
C CYS A 156 -7.97 4.53 -4.70
N GLY A 157 -8.51 3.88 -3.66
CA GLY A 157 -8.75 4.49 -2.35
C GLY A 157 -7.56 4.45 -1.39
N GLY A 158 -6.42 3.88 -1.78
CA GLY A 158 -5.23 3.76 -0.94
C GLY A 158 -4.43 5.05 -0.81
N THR A 159 -3.28 4.94 -0.14
CA THR A 159 -2.32 6.04 0.00
C THR A 159 -1.08 5.74 -0.82
N HIS A 160 -0.49 6.80 -1.37
CA HIS A 160 0.64 6.75 -2.28
C HIS A 160 1.68 7.79 -1.90
N VAL A 161 2.90 7.62 -2.40
CA VAL A 161 3.93 8.67 -2.38
C VAL A 161 3.55 9.80 -3.35
N LYS A 162 4.18 10.96 -3.21
CA LYS A 162 3.89 12.13 -4.04
C LYS A 162 4.71 12.19 -5.33
N ASP A 163 5.87 11.54 -5.32
CA ASP A 163 6.78 11.48 -6.47
C ASP A 163 7.32 10.07 -6.63
N THR A 164 7.52 9.63 -7.87
CA THR A 164 8.01 8.28 -8.16
C THR A 164 9.44 8.05 -7.66
N LYS A 165 10.26 9.08 -7.50
CA LYS A 165 11.61 8.96 -6.90
C LYS A 165 11.57 8.44 -5.47
N GLU A 166 10.50 8.72 -4.75
CA GLU A 166 10.33 8.23 -3.38
C GLU A 166 10.22 6.69 -3.31
N ILE A 167 9.84 6.04 -4.43
CA ILE A 167 9.68 4.57 -4.47
C ILE A 167 11.03 3.88 -4.28
N GLY A 168 12.09 4.39 -4.92
CA GLY A 168 13.42 3.78 -4.91
C GLY A 168 13.51 2.59 -5.88
N MET A 169 14.55 1.78 -5.71
CA MET A 169 14.82 0.62 -6.58
C MET A 169 13.85 -0.53 -6.29
N ILE A 170 13.33 -1.13 -7.36
CA ILE A 170 12.32 -2.18 -7.33
C ILE A 170 12.90 -3.46 -7.92
N PHE A 171 12.63 -4.57 -7.24
CA PHE A 171 12.85 -5.92 -7.73
C PHE A 171 11.49 -6.60 -7.96
N SER A 172 11.39 -7.36 -9.04
CA SER A 172 10.18 -8.10 -9.36
C SER A 172 10.42 -9.60 -9.47
N THR A 173 9.38 -10.37 -9.24
CA THR A 173 9.37 -11.81 -9.47
C THR A 173 8.07 -12.25 -10.10
N LEU A 174 8.16 -13.20 -11.06
CA LEU A 174 7.03 -13.80 -11.75
C LEU A 174 6.77 -15.20 -11.20
N LYS A 175 5.53 -15.50 -10.91
CA LYS A 175 5.07 -16.84 -10.58
C LYS A 175 3.78 -17.15 -11.32
N ILE A 176 3.85 -18.14 -12.21
CA ILE A 176 2.68 -18.66 -12.91
C ILE A 176 2.29 -19.99 -12.27
N LYS A 177 1.06 -20.12 -11.83
CA LYS A 177 0.54 -21.34 -11.23
C LYS A 177 -0.91 -21.56 -11.61
N LYS A 178 -1.20 -22.70 -12.26
CA LYS A 178 -2.52 -23.02 -12.81
C LYS A 178 -3.03 -21.86 -13.69
N ASN A 179 -4.12 -21.22 -13.29
CA ASN A 179 -4.79 -20.16 -14.05
C ASN A 179 -4.50 -18.76 -13.49
N MET A 180 -3.35 -18.57 -12.83
CA MET A 180 -2.99 -17.32 -12.18
C MET A 180 -1.57 -16.90 -12.52
N THR A 181 -1.42 -15.65 -12.89
CA THR A 181 -0.13 -14.97 -13.00
C THR A 181 0.03 -14.05 -11.79
N ARG A 182 1.12 -14.20 -11.06
CA ARG A 182 1.47 -13.34 -9.91
C ARG A 182 2.77 -12.62 -10.20
N ILE A 183 2.73 -11.32 -10.02
CA ILE A 183 3.90 -10.43 -10.09
C ILE A 183 4.08 -9.83 -8.71
N ALA A 184 5.16 -10.17 -8.04
CA ALA A 184 5.51 -9.61 -6.74
C ALA A 184 6.62 -8.59 -6.89
N LEU A 185 6.51 -7.50 -6.14
CA LEU A 185 7.46 -6.39 -6.09
C LEU A 185 8.02 -6.26 -4.68
N ARG A 186 9.33 -6.00 -4.60
CA ARG A 186 10.02 -5.61 -3.37
C ARG A 186 10.86 -4.38 -3.64
N LEU A 187 11.00 -3.55 -2.63
CA LEU A 187 11.93 -2.43 -2.68
C LEU A 187 13.31 -2.90 -2.23
N SER A 188 14.36 -2.25 -2.74
CA SER A 188 15.68 -2.43 -2.11
C SER A 188 15.62 -1.91 -0.68
N ASP A 189 16.26 -2.62 0.24
CA ASP A 189 16.52 -2.09 1.57
C ASP A 189 17.39 -0.83 1.38
N ASN A 190 16.86 0.32 1.75
CA ASN A 190 17.66 1.52 1.89
C ASN A 190 18.52 1.35 3.14
N SER A 191 19.63 0.60 3.00
CA SER A 191 20.75 0.68 3.94
C SER A 191 21.49 1.98 3.61
N GLY A 192 21.03 3.06 4.22
CA GLY A 192 21.67 4.36 4.11
C GLY A 192 21.45 5.14 5.39
#